data_fbc8bb27ca612bc5e2714a16a9846881
#
_entry.id   fbc8bb27ca612bc5e2714a16a9846881
#
_cell.length_a   1.000
_cell.length_b   1.000
_cell.length_c   1.000
_cell.angle_alpha   90.00
_cell.angle_beta   90.00
_cell.angle_gamma   90.00
#
_symmetry.space_group_name_H-M   'P 1'
#
loop_
_entity.id
_entity.type
_entity.pdbx_description
1 polymer ?
#
loop_
_entity_poly.entity_id
_entity_poly.type
_entity_poly.pdbx_seq_one_letter_code
_entity_poly.pdbx_strand_id
1 'polypeptide(L)'
;MIAHRTPTNRRYYTLEDYNKVMGIEVTQNKVYEVIIYVRVSNNNQKDDLQNQIKFLRDYANAKGYIVSEVITDIGSGLNYQRKGFNSILYSDKKQKILISYKDRFVRFGFDWFDKFLKSKGSEIEIVNNEDLSPQKEMVQDLISIIDIFSCHIHGLRKYKKQIKEDKDV
;
A
#
# COMPACT_ATOMS: atom_id res chain seq x y z
N MET A 1 -4.99 -2.20 41.03
CA MET A 1 -6.23 -2.90 40.60
C MET A 1 -7.40 -2.13 41.13
N ILE A 2 -8.25 -1.60 40.26
CA ILE A 2 -9.44 -0.85 40.70
C ILE A 2 -10.59 -1.86 40.81
N ALA A 3 -11.15 -2.03 42.03
CA ALA A 3 -12.26 -2.93 42.24
C ALA A 3 -13.59 -2.20 41.94
N HIS A 4 -14.34 -2.74 41.00
CA HIS A 4 -15.72 -2.29 40.72
C HIS A 4 -16.69 -2.91 41.70
N ARG A 5 -17.82 -2.27 41.94
CA ARG A 5 -18.88 -2.78 42.84
C ARG A 5 -20.19 -2.90 42.10
N THR A 6 -20.90 -4.00 42.34
CA THR A 6 -22.30 -4.17 41.90
C THR A 6 -23.24 -3.31 42.72
N PRO A 7 -24.49 -3.09 42.31
CA PRO A 7 -25.52 -2.41 43.11
C PRO A 7 -25.74 -3.07 44.48
N THR A 8 -25.42 -4.38 44.60
CA THR A 8 -25.49 -5.14 45.86
C THR A 8 -24.18 -5.11 46.66
N ASN A 9 -23.26 -4.17 46.34
CA ASN A 9 -22.00 -3.93 47.02
C ASN A 9 -20.97 -5.07 46.92
N ARG A 10 -21.17 -6.04 46.03
CA ARG A 10 -20.17 -7.10 45.75
C ARG A 10 -19.06 -6.56 44.83
N ARG A 11 -17.83 -6.92 45.14
CA ARG A 11 -16.67 -6.55 44.28
C ARG A 11 -16.63 -7.47 43.05
N TYR A 12 -16.36 -6.86 41.89
CA TYR A 12 -16.03 -7.60 40.66
C TYR A 12 -14.87 -6.92 39.94
N TYR A 13 -14.21 -7.67 39.07
CA TYR A 13 -13.12 -7.20 38.21
C TYR A 13 -13.53 -7.44 36.78
N THR A 14 -13.19 -6.50 35.89
CA THR A 14 -13.42 -6.66 34.49
C THR A 14 -12.27 -7.48 33.84
N LEU A 15 -12.51 -7.98 32.64
CA LEU A 15 -11.47 -8.65 31.85
C LEU A 15 -10.31 -7.69 31.56
N GLU A 16 -10.60 -6.39 31.41
CA GLU A 16 -9.60 -5.34 31.24
C GLU A 16 -8.69 -5.20 32.46
N ASP A 17 -9.26 -5.23 33.67
CA ASP A 17 -8.49 -5.19 34.91
C ASP A 17 -7.58 -6.41 35.06
N TYR A 18 -8.08 -7.59 34.70
CA TYR A 18 -7.32 -8.82 34.70
C TYR A 18 -6.14 -8.74 33.73
N ASN A 19 -6.40 -8.34 32.48
CA ASN A 19 -5.35 -8.23 31.44
C ASN A 19 -4.28 -7.21 31.84
N LYS A 20 -4.69 -6.09 32.43
CA LYS A 20 -3.76 -5.05 32.92
C LYS A 20 -2.82 -5.56 34.03
N VAL A 21 -3.32 -6.42 34.91
CA VAL A 21 -2.50 -7.00 36.00
C VAL A 21 -1.58 -8.08 35.46
N MET A 22 -2.04 -8.86 34.51
CA MET A 22 -1.25 -9.94 33.88
C MET A 22 -0.21 -9.38 32.87
N GLY A 23 -0.19 -8.07 32.64
CA GLY A 23 0.70 -7.47 31.62
C GLY A 23 0.34 -7.90 30.19
N ILE A 24 -0.89 -8.44 30.03
CA ILE A 24 -1.40 -8.77 28.70
C ILE A 24 -1.81 -7.44 28.09
N GLU A 25 -0.99 -6.89 27.22
CA GLU A 25 -1.42 -5.82 26.33
C GLU A 25 -2.60 -6.37 25.51
N VAL A 26 -3.83 -6.02 25.91
CA VAL A 26 -4.97 -6.17 25.02
C VAL A 26 -4.68 -5.21 23.88
N THR A 27 -4.03 -5.70 22.82
CA THR A 27 -4.08 -5.03 21.54
C THR A 27 -5.57 -4.80 21.30
N GLN A 28 -6.00 -3.57 21.48
CA GLN A 28 -7.34 -3.17 21.06
C GLN A 28 -7.47 -3.74 19.67
N ASN A 29 -8.39 -4.69 19.46
CA ASN A 29 -8.69 -5.21 18.15
C ASN A 29 -9.11 -3.99 17.33
N LYS A 30 -8.13 -3.32 16.72
CA LYS A 30 -8.40 -2.27 15.76
C LYS A 30 -9.21 -2.96 14.69
N VAL A 31 -10.50 -2.67 14.64
CA VAL A 31 -11.36 -3.21 13.59
C VAL A 31 -10.88 -2.59 12.29
N TYR A 32 -10.04 -3.34 11.58
CA TYR A 32 -9.59 -2.98 10.24
C TYR A 32 -10.49 -3.66 9.21
N GLU A 33 -10.79 -2.94 8.16
CA GLU A 33 -11.26 -3.56 6.92
C GLU A 33 -10.04 -4.14 6.20
N VAL A 34 -9.95 -5.46 6.09
CA VAL A 34 -8.80 -6.12 5.48
C VAL A 34 -8.96 -6.11 3.96
N ILE A 35 -8.01 -5.49 3.28
CA ILE A 35 -7.99 -5.33 1.82
C ILE A 35 -6.76 -6.03 1.27
N ILE A 36 -6.93 -6.75 0.17
CA ILE A 36 -5.83 -7.24 -0.65
C ILE A 36 -5.62 -6.25 -1.79
N TYR A 37 -4.39 -5.76 -1.93
CA TYR A 37 -4.01 -4.94 -3.09
C TYR A 37 -2.97 -5.65 -3.93
N VAL A 38 -3.24 -5.77 -5.22
CA VAL A 38 -2.35 -6.38 -6.22
C VAL A 38 -2.19 -5.51 -7.44
N ARG A 39 -1.01 -5.56 -8.04
CA ARG A 39 -0.68 -4.78 -9.23
C ARG A 39 0.18 -5.57 -10.22
N VAL A 40 -0.09 -5.37 -11.48
CA VAL A 40 0.79 -5.78 -12.59
C VAL A 40 1.03 -4.59 -13.52
N SER A 41 2.13 -4.61 -14.26
CA SER A 41 2.54 -3.48 -15.10
C SER A 41 1.75 -3.39 -16.40
N ASN A 42 1.27 -4.52 -16.93
CA ASN A 42 0.54 -4.57 -18.19
C ASN A 42 -0.53 -5.67 -18.22
N ASN A 43 -1.40 -5.62 -19.24
CA ASN A 43 -2.51 -6.55 -19.42
C ASN A 43 -2.08 -8.00 -19.73
N ASN A 44 -0.84 -8.22 -20.17
CA ASN A 44 -0.35 -9.57 -20.49
C ASN A 44 0.01 -10.37 -19.24
N GLN A 45 0.05 -9.75 -18.08
CA GLN A 45 0.40 -10.35 -16.79
C GLN A 45 -0.85 -10.74 -15.97
N LYS A 46 -1.95 -11.12 -16.63
CA LYS A 46 -3.20 -11.51 -15.93
C LYS A 46 -3.01 -12.75 -15.06
N ASP A 47 -2.21 -13.70 -15.50
CA ASP A 47 -1.92 -14.90 -14.72
C ASP A 47 -1.13 -14.55 -13.45
N ASP A 48 -0.14 -13.66 -13.57
CA ASP A 48 0.62 -13.15 -12.41
C ASP A 48 -0.30 -12.42 -11.43
N LEU A 49 -1.27 -11.64 -11.95
CA LEU A 49 -2.26 -10.96 -11.13
C LEU A 49 -3.10 -11.97 -10.32
N GLN A 50 -3.58 -13.03 -10.97
CA GLN A 50 -4.37 -14.08 -10.31
C GLN A 50 -3.53 -14.87 -9.28
N ASN A 51 -2.28 -15.16 -9.60
CA ASN A 51 -1.36 -15.83 -8.68
C ASN A 51 -1.09 -14.97 -7.43
N GLN A 52 -0.92 -13.65 -7.58
CA GLN A 52 -0.77 -12.73 -6.45
C GLN A 52 -2.03 -12.71 -5.57
N ILE A 53 -3.22 -12.66 -6.18
CA ILE A 53 -4.51 -12.69 -5.45
C ILE A 53 -4.63 -13.97 -4.65
N LYS A 54 -4.36 -15.12 -5.28
CA LYS A 54 -4.43 -16.43 -4.62
C LYS A 54 -3.47 -16.49 -3.43
N PHE A 55 -2.22 -16.13 -3.65
CA PHE A 55 -1.19 -16.12 -2.61
C PHE A 55 -1.59 -15.27 -1.39
N LEU A 56 -2.08 -14.05 -1.62
CA LEU A 56 -2.48 -13.16 -0.53
C LEU A 56 -3.78 -13.61 0.16
N ARG A 57 -4.70 -14.26 -0.56
CA ARG A 57 -5.88 -14.89 0.05
C ARG A 57 -5.50 -16.06 0.94
N ASP A 58 -4.59 -16.93 0.48
CA ASP A 58 -4.12 -18.07 1.26
C ASP A 58 -3.42 -17.58 2.54
N TYR A 59 -2.61 -16.53 2.43
CA TYR A 59 -1.99 -15.88 3.59
C TYR A 59 -3.04 -15.31 4.56
N ALA A 60 -4.01 -14.55 4.05
CA ALA A 60 -5.08 -13.96 4.87
C ALA A 60 -5.86 -15.06 5.62
N ASN A 61 -6.20 -16.14 4.93
CA ASN A 61 -6.89 -17.30 5.53
C ASN A 61 -6.05 -17.95 6.64
N ALA A 62 -4.75 -18.16 6.42
CA ALA A 62 -3.84 -18.71 7.41
C ALA A 62 -3.70 -17.83 8.67
N LYS A 63 -3.86 -16.51 8.51
CA LYS A 63 -3.87 -15.53 9.61
C LYS A 63 -5.25 -15.33 10.26
N GLY A 64 -6.30 -15.96 9.73
CA GLY A 64 -7.67 -15.75 10.20
C GLY A 64 -8.25 -14.38 9.85
N TYR A 65 -7.71 -13.71 8.82
CA TYR A 65 -8.24 -12.45 8.35
C TYR A 65 -9.46 -12.66 7.45
N ILE A 66 -10.50 -11.86 7.67
CA ILE A 66 -11.66 -11.80 6.77
C ILE A 66 -11.39 -10.69 5.75
N VAL A 67 -11.12 -11.09 4.51
CA VAL A 67 -10.86 -10.14 3.41
C VAL A 67 -12.17 -9.51 2.95
N SER A 68 -12.25 -8.19 3.10
CA SER A 68 -13.44 -7.40 2.70
C SER A 68 -13.44 -7.11 1.19
N GLU A 69 -12.27 -6.83 0.62
CA GLU A 69 -12.15 -6.43 -0.78
C GLU A 69 -10.81 -6.85 -1.38
N VAL A 70 -10.79 -7.09 -2.69
CA VAL A 70 -9.58 -7.27 -3.48
C VAL A 70 -9.52 -6.16 -4.53
N ILE A 71 -8.55 -5.27 -4.36
CA ILE A 71 -8.33 -4.13 -5.25
C ILE A 71 -7.19 -4.48 -6.21
N THR A 72 -7.43 -4.28 -7.50
CA THR A 72 -6.46 -4.59 -8.55
C THR A 72 -6.16 -3.38 -9.42
N ASP A 73 -4.90 -3.18 -9.77
CA ASP A 73 -4.48 -2.17 -10.73
C ASP A 73 -3.61 -2.79 -11.84
N ILE A 74 -3.78 -2.29 -13.06
CA ILE A 74 -2.90 -2.58 -14.18
C ILE A 74 -2.22 -1.26 -14.57
N GLY A 75 -0.91 -1.20 -14.38
CA GLY A 75 -0.12 -0.01 -14.67
C GLY A 75 1.21 0.01 -13.91
N SER A 76 2.13 0.87 -14.35
CA SER A 76 3.44 1.02 -13.70
C SER A 76 3.33 1.45 -12.24
N GLY A 77 4.27 0.99 -11.41
CA GLY A 77 4.45 1.43 -10.03
C GLY A 77 4.78 2.92 -9.88
N LEU A 78 5.16 3.58 -10.99
CA LEU A 78 5.40 5.03 -11.07
C LEU A 78 4.10 5.83 -11.30
N ASN A 79 3.05 5.18 -11.76
CA ASN A 79 1.79 5.84 -12.00
C ASN A 79 0.98 5.94 -10.69
N TYR A 80 1.00 7.10 -10.06
CA TYR A 80 0.22 7.39 -8.84
C TYR A 80 -1.26 7.72 -9.11
N GLN A 81 -1.69 7.79 -10.39
CA GLN A 81 -3.08 8.03 -10.76
C GLN A 81 -3.92 6.75 -10.92
N ARG A 82 -3.39 5.59 -10.51
CA ARG A 82 -4.11 4.31 -10.55
C ARG A 82 -5.36 4.38 -9.66
N LYS A 83 -6.48 3.88 -10.19
CA LYS A 83 -7.78 3.98 -9.50
C LYS A 83 -7.81 3.24 -8.17
N GLY A 84 -7.34 1.98 -8.16
CA GLY A 84 -7.31 1.16 -6.96
C GLY A 84 -6.36 1.72 -5.90
N PHE A 85 -5.18 2.18 -6.30
CA PHE A 85 -4.24 2.85 -5.41
C PHE A 85 -4.86 4.10 -4.76
N ASN A 86 -5.51 4.95 -5.54
CA ASN A 86 -6.13 6.16 -5.03
C ASN A 86 -7.37 5.87 -4.16
N SER A 87 -8.15 4.83 -4.46
CA SER A 87 -9.27 4.43 -3.59
C SER A 87 -8.82 4.06 -2.18
N ILE A 88 -7.65 3.43 -2.05
CA ILE A 88 -7.03 3.13 -0.75
C ILE A 88 -6.57 4.41 -0.05
N LEU A 89 -5.85 5.29 -0.75
CA LEU A 89 -5.29 6.51 -0.16
C LEU A 89 -6.36 7.49 0.33
N TYR A 90 -7.45 7.62 -0.42
CA TYR A 90 -8.54 8.55 -0.10
C TYR A 90 -9.65 7.93 0.76
N SER A 91 -9.53 6.66 1.13
CA SER A 91 -10.49 6.03 2.03
C SER A 91 -10.44 6.66 3.42
N ASP A 92 -11.61 6.89 4.01
CA ASP A 92 -11.75 7.32 5.40
C ASP A 92 -11.84 6.14 6.38
N LYS A 93 -11.89 4.92 5.86
CA LYS A 93 -11.94 3.70 6.66
C LYS A 93 -10.54 3.32 7.14
N LYS A 94 -10.47 2.75 8.34
CA LYS A 94 -9.25 2.13 8.83
C LYS A 94 -9.05 0.79 8.14
N GLN A 95 -7.98 0.68 7.39
CA GLN A 95 -7.70 -0.46 6.52
C GLN A 95 -6.40 -1.15 6.91
N LYS A 96 -6.42 -2.48 6.84
CA LYS A 96 -5.22 -3.31 6.80
C LYS A 96 -5.03 -3.76 5.35
N ILE A 97 -3.99 -3.25 4.69
CA ILE A 97 -3.72 -3.48 3.28
C ILE A 97 -2.66 -4.58 3.15
N LEU A 98 -3.05 -5.74 2.62
CA LEU A 98 -2.14 -6.84 2.35
C LEU A 98 -1.55 -6.69 0.96
N ILE A 99 -0.22 -6.69 0.87
CA ILE A 99 0.54 -6.65 -0.40
C ILE A 99 1.61 -7.72 -0.41
N SER A 100 1.97 -8.22 -1.60
CA SER A 100 3.05 -9.20 -1.71
C SER A 100 4.42 -8.58 -1.48
N TYR A 101 4.73 -7.44 -2.12
CA TYR A 101 6.00 -6.72 -2.04
C TYR A 101 5.74 -5.21 -2.03
N LYS A 102 6.70 -4.43 -1.50
CA LYS A 102 6.62 -2.95 -1.47
C LYS A 102 6.39 -2.33 -2.84
N ASP A 103 7.08 -2.84 -3.86
CA ASP A 103 7.01 -2.35 -5.23
C ASP A 103 5.66 -2.60 -5.91
N ARG A 104 4.85 -3.52 -5.38
CA ARG A 104 3.46 -3.72 -5.84
C ARG A 104 2.57 -2.57 -5.42
N PHE A 105 2.87 -1.92 -4.31
CA PHE A 105 2.14 -0.73 -3.89
C PHE A 105 2.61 0.51 -4.68
N VAL A 106 3.90 0.84 -4.55
CA VAL A 106 4.54 1.95 -5.28
C VAL A 106 6.01 1.62 -5.57
N ARG A 107 6.55 2.14 -6.67
CA ARG A 107 7.95 1.92 -7.02
C ARG A 107 8.90 2.76 -6.15
N PHE A 108 8.53 4.01 -5.85
CA PHE A 108 9.30 4.91 -5.01
C PHE A 108 8.44 5.53 -3.92
N GLY A 109 9.08 5.92 -2.82
CA GLY A 109 8.41 6.63 -1.73
C GLY A 109 7.50 5.76 -0.85
N PHE A 110 7.68 4.44 -0.84
CA PHE A 110 6.85 3.53 -0.03
C PHE A 110 6.75 3.98 1.43
N ASP A 111 7.87 4.36 2.05
CA ASP A 111 7.90 4.77 3.46
C ASP A 111 7.06 6.03 3.74
N TRP A 112 6.94 6.92 2.76
CA TRP A 112 6.08 8.09 2.87
C TRP A 112 4.60 7.68 2.89
N PHE A 113 4.20 6.81 1.96
CA PHE A 113 2.81 6.33 1.87
C PHE A 113 2.43 5.48 3.08
N ASP A 114 3.34 4.65 3.59
CA ASP A 114 3.13 3.86 4.81
C ASP A 114 2.90 4.77 6.03
N LYS A 115 3.73 5.81 6.21
CA LYS A 115 3.54 6.82 7.26
C LYS A 115 2.22 7.58 7.08
N PHE A 116 1.86 7.95 5.87
CA PHE A 116 0.60 8.63 5.57
C PHE A 116 -0.61 7.77 5.94
N LEU A 117 -0.64 6.50 5.53
CA LEU A 117 -1.72 5.57 5.86
C LEU A 117 -1.78 5.31 7.38
N LYS A 118 -0.64 5.17 8.05
CA LYS A 118 -0.58 5.05 9.51
C LYS A 118 -1.15 6.27 10.21
N SER A 119 -0.93 7.48 9.72
CA SER A 119 -1.51 8.69 10.28
C SER A 119 -3.05 8.72 10.19
N LYS A 120 -3.61 8.04 9.17
CA LYS A 120 -5.06 7.82 9.00
C LYS A 120 -5.59 6.61 9.82
N GLY A 121 -4.72 5.91 10.54
CA GLY A 121 -5.08 4.73 11.32
C GLY A 121 -5.15 3.44 10.51
N SER A 122 -4.70 3.44 9.25
CA SER A 122 -4.54 2.26 8.39
C SER A 122 -3.12 1.71 8.47
N GLU A 123 -2.90 0.47 8.04
CA GLU A 123 -1.57 -0.14 8.02
C GLU A 123 -1.36 -0.99 6.76
N ILE A 124 -0.12 -1.06 6.29
CA ILE A 124 0.28 -1.95 5.19
C ILE A 124 1.03 -3.15 5.79
N GLU A 125 0.58 -4.34 5.44
CA GLU A 125 1.24 -5.59 5.78
C GLU A 125 1.86 -6.20 4.52
N ILE A 126 3.20 -6.32 4.51
CA ILE A 126 3.97 -6.90 3.41
C ILE A 126 4.16 -8.38 3.71
N VAL A 127 3.64 -9.24 2.84
CA VAL A 127 3.61 -10.68 3.07
C VAL A 127 4.94 -11.33 2.73
N ASN A 128 5.64 -10.83 1.71
CA ASN A 128 6.94 -11.34 1.29
C ASN A 128 8.00 -10.25 1.42
N ASN A 129 8.93 -10.45 2.37
CA ASN A 129 9.99 -9.47 2.67
C ASN A 129 11.22 -9.58 1.75
N GLU A 130 11.23 -10.52 0.80
CA GLU A 130 12.31 -10.59 -0.16
C GLU A 130 12.18 -9.45 -1.17
N ASP A 131 13.27 -8.74 -1.41
CA ASP A 131 13.40 -7.66 -2.41
C ASP A 131 13.31 -8.16 -3.87
N LEU A 132 12.54 -9.21 -4.11
CA LEU A 132 12.32 -9.81 -5.42
C LEU A 132 11.25 -9.06 -6.20
N SER A 133 11.52 -7.77 -6.42
CA SER A 133 10.89 -7.10 -7.56
C SER A 133 11.42 -7.74 -8.84
N PRO A 134 10.57 -8.13 -9.80
CA PRO A 134 11.07 -8.61 -11.09
C PRO A 134 11.98 -7.54 -11.69
N GLN A 135 13.28 -7.83 -11.79
CA GLN A 135 14.29 -6.91 -12.34
C GLN A 135 13.85 -6.32 -13.68
N LYS A 136 13.10 -7.09 -14.47
CA LYS A 136 12.54 -6.65 -15.76
C LYS A 136 11.58 -5.46 -15.62
N GLU A 137 10.72 -5.43 -14.60
CA GLU A 137 9.81 -4.29 -14.37
C GLU A 137 10.59 -3.04 -13.96
N MET A 138 11.60 -3.18 -13.11
CA MET A 138 12.46 -2.05 -12.70
C MET A 138 13.18 -1.45 -13.89
N VAL A 139 13.76 -2.28 -14.77
CA VAL A 139 14.44 -1.84 -16.00
C VAL A 139 13.46 -1.11 -16.92
N GLN A 140 12.25 -1.63 -17.11
CA GLN A 140 11.23 -0.99 -17.94
C GLN A 140 10.77 0.36 -17.38
N ASP A 141 10.61 0.46 -16.06
CA ASP A 141 10.30 1.72 -15.38
C ASP A 141 11.43 2.74 -15.55
N LEU A 142 12.71 2.30 -15.44
CA LEU A 142 13.88 3.15 -15.67
C LEU A 142 13.94 3.66 -17.10
N ILE A 143 13.70 2.79 -18.09
CA ILE A 143 13.62 3.18 -19.51
C ILE A 143 12.54 4.25 -19.69
N SER A 144 11.35 4.05 -19.10
CA SER A 144 10.26 5.03 -19.21
C SER A 144 10.63 6.40 -18.64
N ILE A 145 11.36 6.43 -17.52
CA ILE A 145 11.88 7.68 -16.94
C ILE A 145 12.87 8.35 -17.91
N ILE A 146 13.83 7.59 -18.45
CA ILE A 146 14.84 8.09 -19.39
C ILE A 146 14.17 8.66 -20.65
N ASP A 147 13.16 7.99 -21.18
CA ASP A 147 12.41 8.46 -22.36
C ASP A 147 11.72 9.79 -22.09
N ILE A 148 11.04 9.94 -20.94
CA ILE A 148 10.40 11.20 -20.55
C ILE A 148 11.44 12.33 -20.47
N PHE A 149 12.58 12.09 -19.82
CA PHE A 149 13.66 13.09 -19.73
C PHE A 149 14.26 13.41 -21.11
N SER A 150 14.47 12.39 -21.95
CA SER A 150 14.99 12.57 -23.31
C SER A 150 14.07 13.42 -24.15
N CYS A 151 12.76 13.18 -24.12
CA CYS A 151 11.76 13.99 -24.81
C CYS A 151 11.79 15.44 -24.35
N HIS A 152 11.90 15.68 -23.02
CA HIS A 152 12.02 17.04 -22.48
C HIS A 152 13.28 17.77 -22.96
N ILE A 153 14.43 17.07 -22.95
CA ILE A 153 15.71 17.64 -23.38
C ILE A 153 15.68 17.96 -24.89
N HIS A 154 15.09 17.08 -25.71
CA HIS A 154 14.94 17.33 -27.15
C HIS A 154 13.96 18.49 -27.45
N GLY A 155 12.86 18.57 -26.70
CA GLY A 155 11.93 19.71 -26.78
C GLY A 155 12.63 21.04 -26.47
N LEU A 156 13.41 21.11 -25.40
CA LEU A 156 14.19 22.28 -25.03
C LEU A 156 15.24 22.68 -26.06
N ARG A 157 15.87 21.71 -26.74
CA ARG A 157 16.82 21.98 -27.83
C ARG A 157 16.13 22.61 -29.05
N LYS A 158 14.93 22.14 -29.39
CA LYS A 158 14.12 22.70 -30.49
C LYS A 158 13.74 24.15 -30.21
N TYR A 159 13.30 24.45 -28.97
CA TYR A 159 13.00 25.81 -28.53
C TYR A 159 14.22 26.74 -28.53
N LYS A 160 15.39 26.26 -28.06
CA LYS A 160 16.62 27.06 -28.11
C LYS A 160 17.06 27.37 -29.53
N LYS A 161 16.80 26.49 -30.50
CA LYS A 161 17.11 26.72 -31.90
C LYS A 161 16.19 27.80 -32.50
N GLN A 162 14.90 27.72 -32.23
CA GLN A 162 13.93 28.75 -32.67
C GLN A 162 14.26 30.14 -32.12
N ILE A 163 14.59 30.27 -30.81
CA ILE A 163 14.95 31.55 -30.19
C ILE A 163 16.25 32.13 -30.78
N LYS A 164 17.17 31.31 -31.29
CA LYS A 164 18.38 31.80 -31.98
C LYS A 164 18.06 32.29 -33.38
N GLU A 165 17.21 31.61 -34.11
CA GLU A 165 16.80 31.95 -35.46
C GLU A 165 15.96 33.24 -35.46
N ASP A 166 15.13 33.54 -34.41
CA ASP A 166 14.36 34.76 -34.25
C ASP A 166 15.20 35.99 -33.82
N LYS A 167 16.49 35.82 -33.44
CA LYS A 167 17.37 36.92 -33.05
C LYS A 167 18.26 37.43 -34.17
N ASP A 168 18.28 36.77 -35.32
CA ASP A 168 19.06 37.13 -36.48
C ASP A 168 18.22 37.81 -37.60
N VAL A 169 17.03 38.39 -37.23
CA VAL A 169 16.18 39.24 -38.09
C VAL A 169 16.21 40.69 -37.54
#